data_ae50fb52a1b9714795474dec2a6d5257
#
_entry.id   ae50fb52a1b9714795474dec2a6d5257
#
_cell.length_a   1.000
_cell.length_b   1.000
_cell.length_c   1.000
_cell.angle_alpha   90.00
_cell.angle_beta   90.00
_cell.angle_gamma   90.00
#
_symmetry.space_group_name_H-M   'P 1'
#
loop_
_entity.id
_entity.type
_entity.pdbx_description
1 polymer ?
#
loop_
_entity_poly.entity_id
_entity_poly.type
_entity_poly.pdbx_seq_one_letter_code
_entity_poly.pdbx_strand_id
1 'polypeptide(L)'
;MKRVVVTGLGTISPVGHSVAETWASLIAGVNGIAPITYFPTDDIKYKLAAQIKDYNPTDFLDKMTARKTDLFVQYALIASEEAMNDSGIAGNVAPERLAVYYGSGVGGFNTMCSEHEALLSGGPRRVSPHFIPKMISNIAAGNIAIKYGAHADCVAVSTACASGTTAVGEAYRLISGGYADAAICGGSEAAITPLTVAGFGNCQALTASEDVNAASIPFDKRRSGFVLGEGAGTLILEEYSHAVARGANIYAEVCGYGSTCDAHHVTAPDLGAAMSAKAIADALKDVAYEPEKLYINAHGTSTPLNDRTETAAIKKALGESNAAKIHMSSTKSMTGHMLGAAGALEAIVAIKAICGGIVPPTINYLEKDEDCDLDCTPNKAVSCEITTAASTSLGFGGHNACVAFKKID
;
A
#
# COMPACT_ATOMS: atom_id res chain seq x y z
N MET A 1 6.10 -17.30 -19.91
CA MET A 1 6.27 -15.98 -19.23
C MET A 1 7.61 -16.00 -18.54
N LYS A 2 8.30 -14.83 -18.44
CA LYS A 2 9.55 -14.70 -17.67
C LYS A 2 9.24 -14.71 -16.17
N ARG A 3 10.14 -15.29 -15.37
CA ARG A 3 10.05 -15.20 -13.90
C ARG A 3 10.41 -13.79 -13.45
N VAL A 4 9.74 -13.28 -12.43
CA VAL A 4 9.94 -11.93 -11.90
C VAL A 4 10.21 -12.01 -10.40
N VAL A 5 11.24 -11.34 -9.95
CA VAL A 5 11.68 -11.37 -8.56
C VAL A 5 11.76 -9.97 -7.96
N VAL A 6 11.74 -9.90 -6.65
CA VAL A 6 11.90 -8.67 -5.89
C VAL A 6 13.34 -8.57 -5.42
N THR A 7 14.03 -7.51 -5.84
CA THR A 7 15.46 -7.29 -5.52
C THR A 7 15.70 -6.08 -4.63
N GLY A 8 14.69 -5.21 -4.43
CA GLY A 8 14.83 -4.05 -3.55
C GLY A 8 13.50 -3.64 -2.94
N LEU A 9 13.56 -3.14 -1.72
CA LEU A 9 12.42 -2.70 -0.90
C LEU A 9 12.72 -1.32 -0.31
N GLY A 10 11.70 -0.46 -0.24
CA GLY A 10 11.82 0.83 0.43
C GLY A 10 10.47 1.35 0.89
N THR A 11 10.42 2.03 2.03
CA THR A 11 9.17 2.57 2.57
C THR A 11 9.41 3.76 3.51
N ILE A 12 8.38 4.58 3.62
CA ILE A 12 8.20 5.55 4.72
C ILE A 12 6.75 5.44 5.16
N SER A 13 6.52 5.30 6.46
CA SER A 13 5.21 4.99 7.04
C SER A 13 5.01 5.67 8.40
N PRO A 14 3.78 5.67 8.96
CA PRO A 14 3.51 6.21 10.31
C PRO A 14 4.27 5.53 11.44
N VAL A 15 4.88 4.37 11.18
CA VAL A 15 5.58 3.56 12.19
C VAL A 15 7.07 3.33 11.89
N GLY A 16 7.61 4.00 10.86
CA GLY A 16 9.05 3.96 10.54
C GLY A 16 9.39 4.66 9.23
N HIS A 17 10.62 5.16 9.12
CA HIS A 17 11.14 5.89 7.96
C HIS A 17 11.96 5.01 7.01
N SER A 18 12.00 3.70 7.27
CA SER A 18 12.67 2.69 6.46
C SER A 18 11.94 1.36 6.55
N VAL A 19 12.28 0.42 5.67
CA VAL A 19 11.77 -0.97 5.73
C VAL A 19 12.13 -1.64 7.06
N ALA A 20 13.35 -1.43 7.54
CA ALA A 20 13.82 -2.01 8.78
C ALA A 20 13.03 -1.51 10.01
N GLU A 21 12.86 -0.20 10.13
CA GLU A 21 12.10 0.42 11.22
C GLU A 21 10.62 0.06 11.17
N THR A 22 10.01 0.17 9.97
CA THR A 22 8.60 -0.17 9.77
C THR A 22 8.34 -1.63 10.12
N TRP A 23 9.18 -2.55 9.65
CA TRP A 23 9.03 -3.98 9.95
C TRP A 23 9.17 -4.28 11.45
N ALA A 24 10.19 -3.71 12.11
CA ALA A 24 10.38 -3.86 13.55
C ALA A 24 9.17 -3.36 14.34
N SER A 25 8.62 -2.21 13.97
CA SER A 25 7.43 -1.64 14.59
C SER A 25 6.18 -2.49 14.36
N LEU A 26 5.99 -3.02 13.15
CA LEU A 26 4.84 -3.87 12.82
C LEU A 26 4.84 -5.18 13.60
N ILE A 27 5.98 -5.88 13.70
CA ILE A 27 6.04 -7.13 14.49
C ILE A 27 5.93 -6.87 16.00
N ALA A 28 6.32 -5.67 16.47
CA ALA A 28 6.15 -5.25 17.86
C ALA A 28 4.72 -4.77 18.17
N GLY A 29 3.86 -4.60 17.18
CA GLY A 29 2.49 -4.11 17.36
C GLY A 29 2.41 -2.61 17.71
N VAL A 30 3.33 -1.81 17.18
CA VAL A 30 3.36 -0.35 17.44
C VAL A 30 2.19 0.34 16.75
N ASN A 31 1.38 1.06 17.52
CA ASN A 31 0.27 1.85 16.98
C ASN A 31 0.78 3.19 16.43
N GLY A 32 0.63 3.41 15.14
CA GLY A 32 0.98 4.67 14.46
C GLY A 32 -0.10 5.75 14.53
N ILE A 33 -1.31 5.40 14.99
CA ILE A 33 -2.47 6.30 15.05
C ILE A 33 -2.32 7.26 16.23
N ALA A 34 -2.59 8.54 15.97
CA ALA A 34 -2.52 9.62 16.95
C ALA A 34 -3.51 10.75 16.58
N PRO A 35 -3.77 11.71 17.48
CA PRO A 35 -4.49 12.91 17.11
C PRO A 35 -3.83 13.65 15.94
N ILE A 36 -4.66 14.17 15.03
CA ILE A 36 -4.19 14.96 13.88
C ILE A 36 -3.47 16.22 14.38
N THR A 37 -2.27 16.45 13.84
CA THR A 37 -1.44 17.62 14.20
C THR A 37 -1.28 18.64 13.07
N TYR A 38 -1.62 18.29 11.83
CA TYR A 38 -1.42 19.14 10.66
C TYR A 38 -2.38 20.34 10.59
N PHE A 39 -3.52 20.27 11.27
CA PHE A 39 -4.53 21.32 11.33
C PHE A 39 -5.40 21.19 12.60
N PRO A 40 -6.08 22.29 13.04
CA PRO A 40 -7.03 22.24 14.15
C PRO A 40 -8.21 21.30 13.85
N THR A 41 -8.63 20.52 14.83
CA THR A 41 -9.71 19.52 14.69
C THR A 41 -10.95 19.82 15.54
N ASP A 42 -11.04 21.02 16.13
CA ASP A 42 -12.12 21.39 17.07
C ASP A 42 -13.52 21.23 16.43
N ASP A 43 -13.66 21.66 15.18
CA ASP A 43 -14.91 21.60 14.42
C ASP A 43 -15.05 20.33 13.55
N ILE A 44 -14.12 19.37 13.68
CA ILE A 44 -14.11 18.14 12.89
C ILE A 44 -14.41 16.96 13.80
N LYS A 45 -15.37 16.11 13.38
CA LYS A 45 -15.76 14.90 14.11
C LYS A 45 -14.65 13.84 14.16
N TYR A 46 -13.81 13.78 13.14
CA TYR A 46 -12.79 12.75 12.92
C TYR A 46 -11.41 13.32 13.30
N LYS A 47 -10.88 12.91 14.45
CA LYS A 47 -9.74 13.58 15.10
C LYS A 47 -8.43 12.80 14.99
N LEU A 48 -8.48 11.55 14.49
CA LEU A 48 -7.32 10.67 14.48
C LEU A 48 -6.84 10.41 13.06
N ALA A 49 -5.53 10.31 12.91
CA ALA A 49 -4.85 9.88 11.70
C ALA A 49 -3.54 9.14 12.02
N ALA A 50 -3.03 8.38 11.07
CA ALA A 50 -1.69 7.81 11.13
C ALA A 50 -0.76 8.66 10.26
N GLN A 51 -0.20 9.71 10.86
CA GLN A 51 0.72 10.65 10.25
C GLN A 51 2.17 10.16 10.39
N ILE A 52 3.02 10.47 9.41
CA ILE A 52 4.47 10.24 9.54
C ILE A 52 5.01 11.19 10.60
N LYS A 53 5.64 10.62 11.64
CA LYS A 53 6.16 11.36 12.77
C LYS A 53 7.57 11.90 12.46
N ASP A 54 7.93 13.03 13.07
CA ASP A 54 9.28 13.60 13.02
C ASP A 54 9.84 13.78 11.59
N TYR A 55 8.95 14.06 10.63
CA TYR A 55 9.32 14.23 9.24
C TYR A 55 9.82 15.64 8.94
N ASN A 56 11.09 15.72 8.54
CA ASN A 56 11.65 16.93 7.95
C ASN A 56 12.18 16.61 6.55
N PRO A 57 11.61 17.18 5.47
CA PRO A 57 11.97 16.84 4.09
C PRO A 57 13.47 16.98 3.80
N THR A 58 14.16 17.92 4.46
CA THR A 58 15.58 18.19 4.19
C THR A 58 16.54 17.17 4.81
N ASP A 59 16.05 16.25 5.62
CA ASP A 59 16.84 15.12 6.14
C ASP A 59 16.97 14.01 5.10
N PHE A 60 16.09 14.00 4.09
CA PHE A 60 16.00 12.96 3.05
C PHE A 60 16.23 13.51 1.64
N LEU A 61 15.86 14.76 1.37
CA LEU A 61 15.84 15.36 0.05
C LEU A 61 16.62 16.69 0.05
N ASP A 62 17.18 17.03 -1.10
CA ASP A 62 17.74 18.38 -1.26
C ASP A 62 16.65 19.46 -1.15
N LYS A 63 17.04 20.66 -0.71
CA LYS A 63 16.11 21.78 -0.45
C LYS A 63 15.28 22.18 -1.67
N MET A 64 15.80 21.99 -2.89
CA MET A 64 15.09 22.37 -4.11
C MET A 64 13.98 21.36 -4.41
N THR A 65 14.28 20.07 -4.33
CA THR A 65 13.31 18.97 -4.48
C THR A 65 12.23 19.08 -3.42
N ALA A 66 12.58 19.24 -2.14
CA ALA A 66 11.62 19.41 -1.05
C ALA A 66 10.64 20.58 -1.31
N ARG A 67 11.14 21.72 -1.83
CA ARG A 67 10.29 22.89 -2.12
C ARG A 67 9.40 22.73 -3.36
N LYS A 68 9.87 21.97 -4.37
CA LYS A 68 9.20 21.86 -5.68
C LYS A 68 8.25 20.66 -5.78
N THR A 69 8.17 19.81 -4.77
CA THR A 69 7.32 18.62 -4.76
C THR A 69 6.24 18.69 -3.68
N ASP A 70 5.12 18.03 -3.91
CA ASP A 70 4.11 17.76 -2.88
C ASP A 70 4.57 16.58 -2.00
N LEU A 71 3.98 16.45 -0.81
CA LEU A 71 4.37 15.40 0.16
C LEU A 71 4.30 14.00 -0.43
N PHE A 72 3.26 13.67 -1.22
CA PHE A 72 3.16 12.32 -1.80
C PHE A 72 4.32 12.01 -2.76
N VAL A 73 4.86 13.02 -3.46
CA VAL A 73 6.06 12.87 -4.30
C VAL A 73 7.31 12.74 -3.44
N GLN A 74 7.40 13.48 -2.33
CA GLN A 74 8.52 13.38 -1.40
C GLN A 74 8.61 11.97 -0.82
N TYR A 75 7.50 11.41 -0.33
CA TYR A 75 7.44 10.05 0.18
C TYR A 75 7.79 9.01 -0.90
N ALA A 76 7.29 9.20 -2.12
CA ALA A 76 7.64 8.35 -3.26
C ALA A 76 9.14 8.33 -3.55
N LEU A 77 9.80 9.50 -3.54
CA LEU A 77 11.23 9.64 -3.79
C LEU A 77 12.07 9.00 -2.68
N ILE A 78 11.65 9.15 -1.41
CA ILE A 78 12.34 8.56 -0.25
C ILE A 78 12.27 7.04 -0.31
N ALA A 79 11.06 6.48 -0.47
CA ALA A 79 10.89 5.04 -0.58
C ALA A 79 11.61 4.46 -1.82
N SER A 80 11.60 5.18 -2.95
CA SER A 80 12.31 4.74 -4.15
C SER A 80 13.82 4.79 -3.99
N GLU A 81 14.35 5.73 -3.22
CA GLU A 81 15.79 5.80 -2.93
C GLU A 81 16.26 4.62 -2.09
N GLU A 82 15.52 4.28 -1.03
CA GLU A 82 15.82 3.10 -0.23
C GLU A 82 15.77 1.83 -1.09
N ALA A 83 14.72 1.62 -1.90
CA ALA A 83 14.56 0.44 -2.74
C ALA A 83 15.66 0.33 -3.81
N MET A 84 16.03 1.43 -4.45
CA MET A 84 17.10 1.46 -5.47
C MET A 84 18.47 1.16 -4.86
N ASN A 85 18.74 1.71 -3.67
CA ASN A 85 19.99 1.43 -2.95
C ASN A 85 20.04 -0.02 -2.48
N ASP A 86 18.95 -0.54 -1.94
CA ASP A 86 18.82 -1.93 -1.49
C ASP A 86 19.02 -2.93 -2.64
N SER A 87 18.44 -2.65 -3.80
CA SER A 87 18.55 -3.52 -4.98
C SER A 87 19.93 -3.50 -5.64
N GLY A 88 20.68 -2.40 -5.53
CA GLY A 88 21.92 -2.20 -6.27
C GLY A 88 21.77 -2.24 -7.80
N ILE A 89 20.57 -2.00 -8.34
CA ILE A 89 20.27 -2.12 -9.77
C ILE A 89 20.78 -0.94 -10.60
N ALA A 90 21.06 0.20 -9.96
CA ALA A 90 21.54 1.39 -10.65
C ALA A 90 22.80 1.10 -11.47
N GLY A 91 22.76 1.44 -12.76
CA GLY A 91 23.85 1.14 -13.72
C GLY A 91 23.93 -0.31 -14.19
N ASN A 92 23.07 -1.20 -13.71
CA ASN A 92 23.02 -2.61 -14.09
C ASN A 92 21.82 -2.97 -14.98
N VAL A 93 21.02 -2.02 -15.37
CA VAL A 93 19.90 -2.18 -16.30
C VAL A 93 19.97 -1.08 -17.37
N ALA A 94 19.67 -1.41 -18.61
CA ALA A 94 19.59 -0.41 -19.68
C ALA A 94 18.43 0.57 -19.39
N PRO A 95 18.63 1.88 -19.54
CA PRO A 95 17.58 2.88 -19.27
C PRO A 95 16.25 2.58 -19.96
N GLU A 96 16.27 2.12 -21.22
CA GLU A 96 15.11 1.77 -22.03
C GLU A 96 14.43 0.45 -21.60
N ARG A 97 15.02 -0.24 -20.62
CA ARG A 97 14.51 -1.49 -20.05
C ARG A 97 14.11 -1.34 -18.58
N LEU A 98 14.29 -0.15 -17.98
CA LEU A 98 13.84 0.20 -16.64
C LEU A 98 12.53 0.99 -16.73
N ALA A 99 11.47 0.44 -16.16
CA ALA A 99 10.13 1.04 -16.13
C ALA A 99 9.79 1.65 -14.76
N VAL A 100 8.78 2.51 -14.72
CA VAL A 100 8.19 3.04 -13.49
C VAL A 100 6.67 2.84 -13.52
N TYR A 101 6.12 2.15 -12.54
CA TYR A 101 4.68 1.99 -12.30
C TYR A 101 4.36 2.44 -10.88
N TYR A 102 3.72 3.60 -10.71
CA TYR A 102 3.55 4.17 -9.38
C TYR A 102 2.13 4.62 -9.10
N GLY A 103 1.55 4.14 -8.01
CA GLY A 103 0.17 4.36 -7.62
C GLY A 103 -0.03 5.57 -6.70
N SER A 104 -1.14 6.29 -6.90
CA SER A 104 -1.66 7.26 -5.94
C SER A 104 -3.18 7.36 -6.12
N GLY A 105 -3.91 7.44 -5.02
CA GLY A 105 -5.37 7.59 -5.05
C GLY A 105 -5.80 9.00 -5.42
N VAL A 106 -5.16 10.02 -4.88
CA VAL A 106 -5.59 11.43 -5.02
C VAL A 106 -4.48 12.39 -5.48
N GLY A 107 -3.21 11.97 -5.50
CA GLY A 107 -2.11 12.83 -5.93
C GLY A 107 -1.80 13.98 -4.97
N GLY A 108 -1.36 15.13 -5.50
CA GLY A 108 -0.90 16.30 -4.73
C GLY A 108 -2.02 17.11 -4.08
N PHE A 109 -2.80 16.48 -3.22
CA PHE A 109 -3.98 17.07 -2.63
C PHE A 109 -3.66 18.21 -1.65
N ASN A 110 -2.53 18.13 -0.94
CA ASN A 110 -2.03 19.24 -0.09
C ASN A 110 -1.77 20.50 -0.93
N THR A 111 -1.08 20.33 -2.05
CA THR A 111 -0.85 21.45 -3.00
C THR A 111 -2.15 21.99 -3.54
N MET A 112 -3.12 21.16 -3.90
CA MET A 112 -4.42 21.59 -4.39
C MET A 112 -5.15 22.47 -3.35
N CYS A 113 -5.21 22.04 -2.10
CA CYS A 113 -5.86 22.79 -1.02
C CYS A 113 -5.16 24.15 -0.80
N SER A 114 -3.84 24.16 -0.64
CA SER A 114 -3.09 25.40 -0.36
C SER A 114 -3.13 26.41 -1.51
N GLU A 115 -3.07 25.96 -2.75
CA GLU A 115 -3.14 26.84 -3.90
C GLU A 115 -4.56 27.37 -4.15
N HIS A 116 -5.60 26.58 -3.81
CA HIS A 116 -6.97 27.06 -3.80
C HIS A 116 -7.19 28.15 -2.76
N GLU A 117 -6.68 28.00 -1.56
CA GLU A 117 -6.69 29.05 -0.52
C GLU A 117 -5.93 30.30 -0.97
N ALA A 118 -4.77 30.16 -1.62
CA ALA A 118 -4.01 31.26 -2.17
C ALA A 118 -4.81 32.02 -3.27
N LEU A 119 -5.54 31.29 -4.12
CA LEU A 119 -6.42 31.87 -5.13
C LEU A 119 -7.55 32.69 -4.48
N LEU A 120 -8.23 32.14 -3.50
CA LEU A 120 -9.36 32.81 -2.84
C LEU A 120 -8.92 34.05 -2.04
N SER A 121 -7.79 33.96 -1.35
CA SER A 121 -7.30 35.05 -0.48
C SER A 121 -6.57 36.17 -1.23
N GLY A 122 -5.95 35.89 -2.39
CA GLY A 122 -5.08 36.85 -3.05
C GLY A 122 -5.19 36.90 -4.57
N GLY A 123 -6.14 36.17 -5.17
CA GLY A 123 -6.41 36.15 -6.60
C GLY A 123 -5.40 35.34 -7.42
N PRO A 124 -5.57 35.28 -8.75
CA PRO A 124 -4.85 34.35 -9.62
C PRO A 124 -3.32 34.54 -9.65
N ARG A 125 -2.83 35.75 -9.31
CA ARG A 125 -1.38 36.01 -9.25
C ARG A 125 -0.67 35.36 -8.05
N ARG A 126 -1.42 34.88 -7.08
CA ARG A 126 -0.88 34.21 -5.88
C ARG A 126 -0.70 32.71 -6.10
N VAL A 127 -1.35 32.14 -7.10
CA VAL A 127 -1.20 30.71 -7.45
C VAL A 127 0.21 30.46 -8.00
N SER A 128 0.87 29.44 -7.45
CA SER A 128 2.24 29.08 -7.80
C SER A 128 2.34 28.60 -9.27
N PRO A 129 3.39 28.98 -10.02
CA PRO A 129 3.64 28.40 -11.34
C PRO A 129 3.97 26.88 -11.26
N HIS A 130 4.28 26.37 -10.07
CA HIS A 130 4.51 24.95 -9.83
C HIS A 130 3.24 24.18 -9.43
N PHE A 131 2.07 24.83 -9.36
CA PHE A 131 0.82 24.21 -8.93
C PHE A 131 0.54 22.91 -9.69
N ILE A 132 0.40 22.98 -11.00
CA ILE A 132 0.08 21.80 -11.82
C ILE A 132 1.16 20.72 -11.72
N PRO A 133 2.47 21.03 -11.92
CA PRO A 133 3.52 20.02 -11.79
C PRO A 133 3.66 19.39 -10.40
N LYS A 134 3.12 19.99 -9.35
CA LYS A 134 3.12 19.42 -8.00
C LYS A 134 1.89 18.55 -7.73
N MET A 135 0.75 18.86 -8.35
CA MET A 135 -0.56 18.32 -7.98
C MET A 135 -0.96 17.09 -8.80
N ILE A 136 -0.61 17.02 -10.09
CA ILE A 136 -1.06 15.92 -10.95
C ILE A 136 -0.56 14.56 -10.49
N SER A 137 -1.41 13.55 -10.53
CA SER A 137 -1.15 12.22 -9.93
C SER A 137 0.02 11.46 -10.57
N ASN A 138 0.35 11.74 -11.83
CA ASN A 138 1.46 11.08 -12.54
C ASN A 138 2.84 11.61 -12.16
N ILE A 139 2.91 12.69 -11.38
CA ILE A 139 4.19 13.37 -11.17
C ILE A 139 5.12 12.61 -10.22
N ALA A 140 4.60 11.74 -9.35
CA ALA A 140 5.43 10.85 -8.54
C ALA A 140 6.22 9.90 -9.44
N ALA A 141 5.54 9.19 -10.36
CA ALA A 141 6.19 8.32 -11.35
C ALA A 141 7.20 9.10 -12.21
N GLY A 142 6.82 10.30 -12.68
CA GLY A 142 7.69 11.17 -13.48
C GLY A 142 8.95 11.60 -12.75
N ASN A 143 8.86 11.99 -11.47
CA ASN A 143 10.05 12.36 -10.69
C ASN A 143 10.98 11.17 -10.43
N ILE A 144 10.42 9.98 -10.17
CA ILE A 144 11.19 8.73 -10.03
C ILE A 144 11.92 8.43 -11.34
N ALA A 145 11.22 8.47 -12.48
CA ALA A 145 11.81 8.22 -13.80
C ALA A 145 12.95 9.18 -14.12
N ILE A 146 12.76 10.49 -13.87
CA ILE A 146 13.79 11.51 -14.04
C ILE A 146 15.01 11.23 -13.15
N LYS A 147 14.78 10.92 -11.87
CA LYS A 147 15.87 10.69 -10.89
C LYS A 147 16.75 9.51 -11.27
N TYR A 148 16.17 8.44 -11.80
CA TYR A 148 16.89 7.20 -12.07
C TYR A 148 17.16 6.94 -13.56
N GLY A 149 16.78 7.86 -14.44
CA GLY A 149 16.96 7.71 -15.89
C GLY A 149 16.18 6.51 -16.44
N ALA A 150 14.96 6.27 -15.92
CA ALA A 150 14.10 5.18 -16.39
C ALA A 150 13.37 5.64 -17.67
N HIS A 151 13.71 5.03 -18.80
CA HIS A 151 13.21 5.43 -20.13
C HIS A 151 12.26 4.42 -20.77
N ALA A 152 11.96 3.30 -20.09
CA ALA A 152 10.86 2.42 -20.47
C ALA A 152 9.50 3.04 -20.07
N ASP A 153 8.46 2.23 -19.92
CA ASP A 153 7.14 2.74 -19.51
C ASP A 153 7.19 3.52 -18.19
N CYS A 154 6.56 4.70 -18.17
CA CYS A 154 6.37 5.49 -16.96
C CYS A 154 4.87 5.76 -16.78
N VAL A 155 4.23 5.02 -15.89
CA VAL A 155 2.77 4.96 -15.75
C VAL A 155 2.34 5.30 -14.32
N ALA A 156 1.42 6.24 -14.21
CA ALA A 156 0.70 6.49 -12.96
C ALA A 156 -0.55 5.60 -12.89
N VAL A 157 -0.71 4.90 -11.78
CA VAL A 157 -1.84 4.01 -11.55
C VAL A 157 -2.79 4.65 -10.54
N SER A 158 -4.07 4.74 -10.89
CA SER A 158 -5.11 5.24 -10.01
C SER A 158 -6.31 4.28 -10.01
N THR A 159 -6.33 3.40 -9.01
CA THR A 159 -7.42 2.46 -8.70
C THR A 159 -7.84 2.61 -7.23
N ALA A 160 -7.95 3.87 -6.78
CA ALA A 160 -8.24 4.24 -5.39
C ALA A 160 -7.31 3.51 -4.41
N CYS A 161 -7.86 2.84 -3.39
CA CYS A 161 -7.08 2.12 -2.37
C CYS A 161 -6.27 0.93 -2.92
N ALA A 162 -6.57 0.44 -4.12
CA ALA A 162 -5.84 -0.64 -4.78
C ALA A 162 -4.66 -0.16 -5.65
N SER A 163 -4.41 1.16 -5.74
CA SER A 163 -3.43 1.74 -6.68
C SER A 163 -2.02 1.14 -6.52
N GLY A 164 -1.53 0.99 -5.29
CA GLY A 164 -0.20 0.42 -5.03
C GLY A 164 -0.10 -1.04 -5.44
N THR A 165 -1.07 -1.87 -5.08
CA THR A 165 -1.11 -3.29 -5.47
C THR A 165 -1.24 -3.44 -6.99
N THR A 166 -2.08 -2.60 -7.62
CA THR A 166 -2.24 -2.58 -9.09
C THR A 166 -0.92 -2.18 -9.77
N ALA A 167 -0.21 -1.17 -9.26
CA ALA A 167 1.07 -0.75 -9.81
C ALA A 167 2.13 -1.88 -9.76
N VAL A 168 2.22 -2.60 -8.64
CA VAL A 168 3.10 -3.77 -8.51
C VAL A 168 2.69 -4.88 -9.48
N GLY A 169 1.38 -5.17 -9.59
CA GLY A 169 0.86 -6.21 -10.47
C GLY A 169 1.04 -5.90 -11.96
N GLU A 170 0.86 -4.65 -12.39
CA GLU A 170 1.08 -4.27 -13.78
C GLU A 170 2.58 -4.24 -14.13
N ALA A 171 3.45 -3.81 -13.21
CA ALA A 171 4.90 -3.95 -13.38
C ALA A 171 5.32 -5.42 -13.51
N TYR A 172 4.72 -6.33 -12.73
CA TYR A 172 4.91 -7.77 -12.88
C TYR A 172 4.50 -8.26 -14.28
N ARG A 173 3.33 -7.86 -14.77
CA ARG A 173 2.86 -8.21 -16.13
C ARG A 173 3.82 -7.72 -17.21
N LEU A 174 4.29 -6.48 -17.09
CA LEU A 174 5.23 -5.87 -18.03
C LEU A 174 6.52 -6.69 -18.17
N ILE A 175 7.16 -7.00 -17.01
CA ILE A 175 8.43 -7.74 -16.99
C ILE A 175 8.20 -9.20 -17.43
N SER A 176 7.16 -9.85 -16.93
CA SER A 176 6.83 -11.24 -17.27
C SER A 176 6.51 -11.40 -18.75
N GLY A 177 5.95 -10.37 -19.40
CA GLY A 177 5.75 -10.28 -20.85
C GLY A 177 7.02 -9.97 -21.66
N GLY A 178 8.13 -9.64 -20.99
CA GLY A 178 9.42 -9.34 -21.66
C GLY A 178 9.55 -7.90 -22.19
N TYR A 179 8.63 -6.99 -21.81
CA TYR A 179 8.65 -5.59 -22.27
C TYR A 179 9.65 -4.72 -21.48
N ALA A 180 9.99 -5.10 -20.26
CA ALA A 180 11.05 -4.50 -19.45
C ALA A 180 11.90 -5.59 -18.79
N ASP A 181 13.09 -5.23 -18.30
CA ASP A 181 13.94 -6.13 -17.51
C ASP A 181 13.84 -5.82 -16.02
N ALA A 182 13.47 -4.58 -15.67
CA ALA A 182 13.20 -4.19 -14.32
C ALA A 182 12.15 -3.07 -14.24
N ALA A 183 11.54 -2.90 -13.06
CA ALA A 183 10.62 -1.81 -12.79
C ALA A 183 10.77 -1.30 -11.35
N ILE A 184 10.72 0.02 -11.19
CA ILE A 184 10.50 0.70 -9.92
C ILE A 184 8.98 0.81 -9.78
N CYS A 185 8.39 0.11 -8.83
CA CYS A 185 6.93 0.08 -8.68
C CYS A 185 6.49 0.22 -7.23
N GLY A 186 5.28 0.72 -7.04
CA GLY A 186 4.74 0.93 -5.70
C GLY A 186 3.64 1.97 -5.66
N GLY A 187 3.56 2.70 -4.56
CA GLY A 187 2.59 3.77 -4.41
C GLY A 187 2.88 4.70 -3.24
N SER A 188 2.36 5.91 -3.31
CA SER A 188 2.48 6.92 -2.27
C SER A 188 1.18 7.70 -2.10
N GLU A 189 0.96 8.18 -0.89
CA GLU A 189 -0.17 9.03 -0.55
C GLU A 189 0.16 9.98 0.59
N ALA A 190 -0.33 11.22 0.50
CA ALA A 190 -0.25 12.22 1.56
C ALA A 190 -1.54 13.07 1.54
N ALA A 191 -2.64 12.47 1.98
CA ALA A 191 -3.97 13.06 1.80
C ALA A 191 -4.61 13.51 3.12
N ILE A 192 -3.85 13.67 4.20
CA ILE A 192 -4.40 14.10 5.50
C ILE A 192 -4.58 15.62 5.51
N THR A 193 -5.71 16.08 4.97
CA THR A 193 -6.11 17.50 4.92
C THR A 193 -7.51 17.69 5.50
N PRO A 194 -7.92 18.91 5.91
CA PRO A 194 -9.28 19.17 6.37
C PRO A 194 -10.34 18.73 5.35
N LEU A 195 -10.10 19.02 4.07
CA LEU A 195 -11.05 18.69 3.00
C LEU A 195 -11.19 17.17 2.79
N THR A 196 -10.09 16.43 2.83
CA THR A 196 -10.12 14.97 2.69
C THR A 196 -10.80 14.31 3.89
N VAL A 197 -10.48 14.75 5.10
CA VAL A 197 -11.11 14.24 6.33
C VAL A 197 -12.61 14.51 6.32
N ALA A 198 -13.02 15.72 5.94
CA ALA A 198 -14.44 16.05 5.80
C ALA A 198 -15.12 15.22 4.70
N GLY A 199 -14.45 15.05 3.54
CA GLY A 199 -14.98 14.28 2.42
C GLY A 199 -15.21 12.80 2.76
N PHE A 200 -14.21 12.11 3.28
CA PHE A 200 -14.36 10.70 3.71
C PHE A 200 -15.29 10.56 4.91
N GLY A 201 -15.30 11.55 5.81
CA GLY A 201 -16.23 11.59 6.93
C GLY A 201 -17.69 11.68 6.48
N ASN A 202 -17.99 12.55 5.51
CA ASN A 202 -19.34 12.68 4.95
C ASN A 202 -19.75 11.44 4.13
N CYS A 203 -18.81 10.69 3.60
CA CYS A 203 -19.05 9.36 3.01
C CYS A 203 -19.27 8.27 4.08
N GLN A 204 -19.22 8.61 5.38
CA GLN A 204 -19.30 7.66 6.50
C GLN A 204 -18.24 6.54 6.46
N ALA A 205 -17.09 6.84 5.88
CA ALA A 205 -15.98 5.88 5.73
C ALA A 205 -15.01 5.91 6.91
N LEU A 206 -14.89 7.04 7.62
CA LEU A 206 -13.99 7.21 8.76
C LEU A 206 -14.63 6.81 10.08
N THR A 207 -13.81 6.30 11.00
CA THR A 207 -14.21 6.11 12.39
C THR A 207 -14.28 7.46 13.11
N ALA A 208 -15.27 7.62 13.97
CA ALA A 208 -15.38 8.76 14.88
C ALA A 208 -14.82 8.46 16.28
N SER A 209 -14.17 7.34 16.48
CA SER A 209 -13.49 7.03 17.75
C SER A 209 -12.42 8.06 18.04
N GLU A 210 -12.35 8.50 19.30
CA GLU A 210 -11.28 9.34 19.83
C GLU A 210 -10.23 8.51 20.61
N ASP A 211 -10.51 7.22 20.83
CA ASP A 211 -9.55 6.27 21.41
C ASP A 211 -8.67 5.68 20.32
N VAL A 212 -7.38 5.98 20.37
CA VAL A 212 -6.37 5.48 19.43
C VAL A 212 -6.31 3.96 19.37
N ASN A 213 -6.70 3.26 20.44
CA ASN A 213 -6.72 1.81 20.52
C ASN A 213 -8.08 1.19 20.11
N ALA A 214 -9.04 2.01 19.70
CA ALA A 214 -10.33 1.55 19.19
C ALA A 214 -10.67 2.17 17.83
N ALA A 215 -9.75 2.90 17.22
CA ALA A 215 -9.99 3.65 15.99
C ALA A 215 -9.83 2.78 14.74
N SER A 216 -8.73 2.02 14.63
CA SER A 216 -8.51 1.06 13.54
C SER A 216 -8.38 -0.34 14.13
N ILE A 217 -9.46 -1.10 14.03
CA ILE A 217 -9.64 -2.43 14.64
C ILE A 217 -10.20 -3.41 13.60
N PRO A 218 -9.42 -3.73 12.53
CA PRO A 218 -9.89 -4.63 11.48
C PRO A 218 -10.41 -5.94 12.03
N PHE A 219 -11.53 -6.42 11.46
CA PHE A 219 -12.23 -7.67 11.81
C PHE A 219 -12.86 -7.73 13.21
N ASP A 220 -12.61 -6.74 14.07
CA ASP A 220 -13.27 -6.65 15.38
C ASP A 220 -14.74 -6.21 15.21
N LYS A 221 -15.63 -6.77 16.04
CA LYS A 221 -17.08 -6.49 16.00
C LYS A 221 -17.42 -5.01 16.21
N ARG A 222 -16.59 -4.28 16.97
CA ARG A 222 -16.78 -2.86 17.29
C ARG A 222 -16.33 -1.91 16.19
N ARG A 223 -15.72 -2.40 15.09
CA ARG A 223 -15.21 -1.57 13.99
C ARG A 223 -16.27 -0.65 13.43
N SER A 224 -15.91 0.56 13.07
CA SER A 224 -16.88 1.59 12.66
C SER A 224 -16.45 2.45 11.47
N GLY A 225 -15.24 2.24 10.96
CA GLY A 225 -14.65 3.02 9.87
C GLY A 225 -13.13 2.95 9.90
N PHE A 226 -12.48 3.43 8.86
CA PHE A 226 -11.02 3.45 8.82
C PHE A 226 -10.44 4.74 9.43
N VAL A 227 -9.15 4.73 9.71
CA VAL A 227 -8.33 5.89 10.05
C VAL A 227 -7.45 6.22 8.84
N LEU A 228 -7.41 7.48 8.40
CA LEU A 228 -6.50 7.91 7.34
C LEU A 228 -5.04 7.73 7.77
N GLY A 229 -4.23 7.19 6.84
CA GLY A 229 -2.78 7.13 6.95
C GLY A 229 -2.11 7.78 5.74
N GLU A 230 -0.80 7.96 5.81
CA GLU A 230 0.04 8.49 4.74
C GLU A 230 1.37 7.73 4.64
N GLY A 231 2.07 7.86 3.52
CA GLY A 231 3.39 7.25 3.32
C GLY A 231 3.62 6.76 1.90
N ALA A 232 4.61 5.88 1.74
CA ALA A 232 4.95 5.25 0.49
C ALA A 232 5.54 3.85 0.69
N GLY A 233 5.34 2.99 -0.30
CA GLY A 233 6.06 1.74 -0.46
C GLY A 233 6.59 1.62 -1.88
N THR A 234 7.81 1.16 -2.04
CA THR A 234 8.47 0.93 -3.34
C THR A 234 9.12 -0.44 -3.36
N LEU A 235 8.94 -1.14 -4.46
CA LEU A 235 9.60 -2.40 -4.77
C LEU A 235 10.39 -2.25 -6.06
N ILE A 236 11.54 -2.92 -6.13
CA ILE A 236 12.24 -3.14 -7.39
C ILE A 236 11.90 -4.56 -7.85
N LEU A 237 11.15 -4.66 -8.95
CA LEU A 237 10.90 -5.91 -9.62
C LEU A 237 11.91 -6.09 -10.75
N GLU A 238 12.39 -7.32 -10.93
CA GLU A 238 13.44 -7.63 -11.88
C GLU A 238 13.21 -9.00 -12.52
N GLU A 239 13.56 -9.14 -13.79
CA GLU A 239 13.58 -10.43 -14.47
C GLU A 239 14.60 -11.34 -13.77
N TYR A 240 14.20 -12.58 -13.48
CA TYR A 240 14.99 -13.52 -12.66
C TYR A 240 16.40 -13.78 -13.20
N SER A 241 16.52 -14.04 -14.51
CA SER A 241 17.84 -14.33 -15.11
C SER A 241 18.76 -13.10 -15.09
N HIS A 242 18.17 -11.89 -15.22
CA HIS A 242 18.89 -10.63 -15.09
C HIS A 242 19.39 -10.44 -13.65
N ALA A 243 18.53 -10.66 -12.66
CA ALA A 243 18.88 -10.58 -11.23
C ALA A 243 20.01 -11.55 -10.85
N VAL A 244 19.90 -12.82 -11.29
CA VAL A 244 20.92 -13.86 -11.05
C VAL A 244 22.23 -13.49 -11.72
N ALA A 245 22.21 -13.02 -12.98
CA ALA A 245 23.42 -12.69 -13.74
C ALA A 245 24.26 -11.58 -13.09
N ARG A 246 23.61 -10.62 -12.40
CA ARG A 246 24.30 -9.55 -11.66
C ARG A 246 24.56 -9.86 -10.18
N GLY A 247 24.18 -11.05 -9.70
CA GLY A 247 24.35 -11.46 -8.30
C GLY A 247 23.47 -10.67 -7.31
N ALA A 248 22.25 -10.29 -7.72
CA ALA A 248 21.32 -9.57 -6.86
C ALA A 248 20.89 -10.37 -5.63
N ASN A 249 20.67 -9.67 -4.51
CA ASN A 249 19.89 -10.24 -3.42
C ASN A 249 18.44 -10.36 -3.87
N ILE A 250 17.83 -11.53 -3.71
CA ILE A 250 16.45 -11.80 -4.10
C ILE A 250 15.63 -12.09 -2.85
N TYR A 251 14.62 -11.28 -2.58
CA TYR A 251 13.74 -11.44 -1.43
C TYR A 251 12.66 -12.49 -1.62
N ALA A 252 12.01 -12.46 -2.78
CA ALA A 252 10.91 -13.36 -3.13
C ALA A 252 10.68 -13.34 -4.65
N GLU A 253 9.96 -14.33 -5.18
CA GLU A 253 9.43 -14.32 -6.53
C GLU A 253 7.99 -13.79 -6.52
N VAL A 254 7.66 -12.86 -7.42
CA VAL A 254 6.27 -12.50 -7.70
C VAL A 254 5.66 -13.64 -8.51
N CYS A 255 4.77 -14.39 -7.92
CA CYS A 255 4.24 -15.62 -8.53
C CYS A 255 2.83 -15.48 -9.08
N GLY A 256 2.14 -14.36 -8.83
CA GLY A 256 0.83 -14.13 -9.41
C GLY A 256 0.25 -12.74 -9.14
N TYR A 257 -0.70 -12.36 -9.98
CA TYR A 257 -1.45 -11.12 -9.86
C TYR A 257 -2.86 -11.31 -10.40
N GLY A 258 -3.86 -10.95 -9.61
CA GLY A 258 -5.27 -10.90 -9.97
C GLY A 258 -5.82 -9.48 -9.85
N SER A 259 -6.58 -9.06 -10.87
CA SER A 259 -7.25 -7.76 -10.90
C SER A 259 -8.64 -7.91 -11.49
N THR A 260 -9.66 -7.44 -10.75
CA THR A 260 -11.07 -7.52 -11.13
C THR A 260 -11.81 -6.25 -10.76
N CYS A 261 -13.05 -6.11 -11.22
CA CYS A 261 -13.92 -5.02 -10.82
C CYS A 261 -15.28 -5.58 -10.40
N ASP A 262 -15.81 -5.12 -9.27
CA ASP A 262 -17.15 -5.48 -8.78
C ASP A 262 -18.26 -5.03 -9.73
N ALA A 263 -18.06 -3.89 -10.40
CA ALA A 263 -19.07 -3.24 -11.25
C ALA A 263 -20.45 -3.13 -10.58
N HIS A 264 -20.43 -2.81 -9.26
CA HIS A 264 -21.62 -2.85 -8.41
C HIS A 264 -22.01 -1.45 -7.90
N HIS A 265 -21.11 -0.77 -7.16
CA HIS A 265 -21.38 0.54 -6.55
C HIS A 265 -20.08 1.35 -6.45
N VAL A 266 -20.18 2.71 -6.39
CA VAL A 266 -19.01 3.60 -6.35
C VAL A 266 -18.18 3.44 -5.07
N THR A 267 -18.81 3.22 -3.91
CA THR A 267 -18.10 3.16 -2.61
C THR A 267 -18.32 1.87 -1.83
N ALA A 268 -19.42 1.15 -2.08
CA ALA A 268 -19.74 -0.08 -1.36
C ALA A 268 -19.21 -1.31 -2.12
N PRO A 269 -18.60 -2.29 -1.43
CA PRO A 269 -18.21 -3.55 -2.04
C PRO A 269 -19.45 -4.38 -2.41
N ASP A 270 -19.31 -5.26 -3.39
CA ASP A 270 -20.32 -6.30 -3.65
C ASP A 270 -20.28 -7.35 -2.52
N LEU A 271 -21.33 -7.38 -1.70
CA LEU A 271 -21.45 -8.32 -0.57
C LEU A 271 -21.45 -9.80 -1.03
N GLY A 272 -21.72 -10.06 -2.30
CA GLY A 272 -21.54 -11.39 -2.91
C GLY A 272 -20.08 -11.82 -3.00
N ALA A 273 -19.12 -10.90 -2.87
CA ALA A 273 -17.68 -11.13 -2.85
C ALA A 273 -17.14 -11.94 -4.05
N ALA A 274 -17.88 -11.95 -5.18
CA ALA A 274 -17.51 -12.80 -6.30
C ALA A 274 -16.24 -12.34 -7.02
N MET A 275 -16.13 -11.03 -7.25
CA MET A 275 -15.00 -10.48 -7.99
C MET A 275 -13.76 -10.28 -7.11
N SER A 276 -13.92 -9.93 -5.84
CA SER A 276 -12.82 -9.91 -4.88
C SER A 276 -12.23 -11.30 -4.65
N ALA A 277 -13.08 -12.34 -4.52
CA ALA A 277 -12.64 -13.73 -4.48
C ALA A 277 -11.91 -14.16 -5.77
N LYS A 278 -12.41 -13.73 -6.93
CA LYS A 278 -11.76 -14.01 -8.21
C LYS A 278 -10.37 -13.38 -8.30
N ALA A 279 -10.18 -12.15 -7.84
CA ALA A 279 -8.86 -11.51 -7.81
C ALA A 279 -7.86 -12.32 -6.98
N ILE A 280 -8.26 -12.82 -5.80
CA ILE A 280 -7.43 -13.69 -4.95
C ILE A 280 -7.13 -15.01 -5.67
N ALA A 281 -8.16 -15.66 -6.21
CA ALA A 281 -8.00 -16.93 -6.92
C ALA A 281 -7.10 -16.81 -8.15
N ASP A 282 -7.23 -15.73 -8.94
CA ASP A 282 -6.39 -15.48 -10.11
C ASP A 282 -4.92 -15.25 -9.72
N ALA A 283 -4.65 -14.56 -8.60
CA ALA A 283 -3.29 -14.36 -8.09
C ALA A 283 -2.63 -15.67 -7.61
N LEU A 284 -3.40 -16.62 -7.12
CA LEU A 284 -2.89 -17.88 -6.59
C LEU A 284 -3.06 -19.07 -7.56
N LYS A 285 -3.62 -18.85 -8.75
CA LYS A 285 -4.04 -19.91 -9.68
C LYS A 285 -2.94 -20.90 -10.05
N ASP A 286 -1.75 -20.41 -10.32
CA ASP A 286 -0.62 -21.22 -10.80
C ASP A 286 0.45 -21.39 -9.69
N VAL A 287 0.07 -21.16 -8.43
CA VAL A 287 0.95 -21.23 -7.26
C VAL A 287 0.64 -22.49 -6.47
N ALA A 288 1.61 -23.39 -6.38
CA ALA A 288 1.54 -24.48 -5.42
C ALA A 288 1.84 -23.94 -4.02
N TYR A 289 0.88 -24.01 -3.10
CA TYR A 289 1.04 -23.58 -1.71
C TYR A 289 0.39 -24.55 -0.74
N GLU A 290 0.92 -24.60 0.46
CA GLU A 290 0.31 -25.29 1.62
C GLU A 290 -0.50 -24.23 2.39
N PRO A 291 -1.79 -24.45 2.68
CA PRO A 291 -2.60 -23.45 3.39
C PRO A 291 -1.99 -22.99 4.71
N GLU A 292 -1.37 -23.88 5.46
CA GLU A 292 -0.71 -23.61 6.75
C GLU A 292 0.56 -22.76 6.62
N LYS A 293 1.07 -22.58 5.40
CA LYS A 293 2.27 -21.76 5.07
C LYS A 293 1.91 -20.56 4.18
N LEU A 294 0.62 -20.29 3.99
CA LEU A 294 0.12 -19.12 3.27
C LEU A 294 -0.20 -18.00 4.25
N TYR A 295 0.39 -16.83 4.01
CA TYR A 295 0.02 -15.59 4.69
C TYR A 295 -0.75 -14.66 3.75
N ILE A 296 -1.86 -14.09 4.22
CA ILE A 296 -2.59 -13.02 3.53
C ILE A 296 -2.51 -11.74 4.35
N ASN A 297 -1.82 -10.72 3.81
CA ASN A 297 -1.97 -9.36 4.30
C ASN A 297 -3.28 -8.82 3.71
N ALA A 298 -4.29 -8.75 4.54
CA ALA A 298 -5.64 -8.40 4.14
C ALA A 298 -5.82 -6.90 3.99
N HIS A 299 -6.72 -6.51 3.11
CA HIS A 299 -7.13 -5.12 3.00
C HIS A 299 -7.63 -4.56 4.32
N GLY A 300 -8.52 -5.29 5.02
CA GLY A 300 -8.87 -5.09 6.43
C GLY A 300 -8.89 -3.64 6.88
N THR A 301 -9.88 -2.84 6.40
CA THR A 301 -9.92 -1.39 6.62
C THR A 301 -10.55 -1.00 7.95
N SER A 302 -11.04 -1.94 8.75
CA SER A 302 -11.85 -1.63 9.95
C SER A 302 -13.23 -1.03 9.62
N THR A 303 -13.71 -1.22 8.40
CA THR A 303 -15.08 -0.84 8.04
C THR A 303 -16.01 -2.05 8.11
N PRO A 304 -17.27 -1.87 8.55
CA PRO A 304 -18.20 -2.99 8.73
C PRO A 304 -18.39 -3.84 7.46
N LEU A 305 -18.55 -3.20 6.30
CA LEU A 305 -18.83 -3.90 5.04
C LEU A 305 -17.59 -4.54 4.43
N ASN A 306 -16.45 -3.82 4.40
CA ASN A 306 -15.24 -4.35 3.77
C ASN A 306 -14.75 -5.63 4.45
N ASP A 307 -14.58 -5.61 5.77
CA ASP A 307 -13.92 -6.71 6.50
C ASP A 307 -14.75 -8.00 6.42
N ARG A 308 -16.09 -7.87 6.47
CA ARG A 308 -17.01 -8.98 6.23
C ARG A 308 -16.91 -9.51 4.81
N THR A 309 -16.91 -8.61 3.82
CA THR A 309 -16.84 -9.00 2.40
C THR A 309 -15.52 -9.66 2.07
N GLU A 310 -14.42 -9.16 2.61
CA GLU A 310 -13.09 -9.74 2.41
C GLU A 310 -12.95 -11.11 3.06
N THR A 311 -13.47 -11.31 4.28
CA THR A 311 -13.54 -12.63 4.90
C THR A 311 -14.29 -13.63 4.02
N ALA A 312 -15.44 -13.25 3.47
CA ALA A 312 -16.20 -14.07 2.53
C ALA A 312 -15.43 -14.32 1.22
N ALA A 313 -14.70 -13.31 0.71
CA ALA A 313 -13.88 -13.43 -0.50
C ALA A 313 -12.74 -14.45 -0.34
N ILE A 314 -12.02 -14.39 0.78
CA ILE A 314 -10.93 -15.32 1.08
C ILE A 314 -11.47 -16.75 1.18
N LYS A 315 -12.57 -16.97 1.90
CA LYS A 315 -13.23 -18.28 1.99
C LYS A 315 -13.68 -18.80 0.64
N LYS A 316 -14.26 -17.94 -0.19
CA LYS A 316 -14.73 -18.31 -1.53
C LYS A 316 -13.56 -18.63 -2.48
N ALA A 317 -12.44 -17.89 -2.37
CA ALA A 317 -11.26 -18.11 -3.21
C ALA A 317 -10.51 -19.40 -2.87
N LEU A 318 -10.35 -19.71 -1.58
CA LEU A 318 -9.52 -20.82 -1.11
C LEU A 318 -10.34 -22.07 -0.75
N GLY A 319 -11.64 -21.93 -0.52
CA GLY A 319 -12.51 -22.93 0.12
C GLY A 319 -12.42 -22.84 1.64
N GLU A 320 -13.54 -23.09 2.34
CA GLU A 320 -13.67 -22.95 3.81
C GLU A 320 -12.56 -23.70 4.58
N SER A 321 -12.26 -24.94 4.18
CA SER A 321 -11.26 -25.80 4.87
C SER A 321 -9.84 -25.24 4.75
N ASN A 322 -9.47 -24.64 3.61
CA ASN A 322 -8.13 -24.05 3.44
C ASN A 322 -8.07 -22.68 4.10
N ALA A 323 -9.13 -21.87 3.96
CA ALA A 323 -9.20 -20.54 4.57
C ALA A 323 -9.09 -20.59 6.12
N ALA A 324 -9.58 -21.64 6.73
CA ALA A 324 -9.45 -21.85 8.19
C ALA A 324 -8.02 -22.17 8.66
N LYS A 325 -7.07 -22.41 7.75
CA LYS A 325 -5.70 -22.82 8.06
C LYS A 325 -4.65 -21.77 7.73
N ILE A 326 -5.00 -20.76 6.93
CA ILE A 326 -4.06 -19.71 6.55
C ILE A 326 -3.73 -18.79 7.72
N HIS A 327 -2.63 -18.08 7.60
CA HIS A 327 -2.34 -16.92 8.44
C HIS A 327 -2.86 -15.65 7.76
N MET A 328 -3.51 -14.78 8.50
CA MET A 328 -4.02 -13.51 7.98
C MET A 328 -3.76 -12.41 9.00
N SER A 329 -3.50 -11.19 8.56
CA SER A 329 -3.57 -9.99 9.40
C SER A 329 -3.83 -8.73 8.58
N SER A 330 -4.26 -7.64 9.24
CA SER A 330 -4.30 -6.31 8.64
C SER A 330 -3.39 -5.36 9.41
N THR A 331 -2.34 -4.92 8.73
CA THR A 331 -1.40 -3.93 9.26
C THR A 331 -1.99 -2.52 9.36
N LYS A 332 -3.16 -2.29 8.75
CA LYS A 332 -3.90 -1.02 8.91
C LYS A 332 -4.35 -0.74 10.35
N SER A 333 -4.37 -1.76 11.21
CA SER A 333 -4.53 -1.55 12.65
C SER A 333 -3.43 -0.69 13.27
N MET A 334 -2.24 -0.63 12.63
CA MET A 334 -1.05 0.11 13.05
C MET A 334 -0.75 1.32 12.17
N THR A 335 -0.86 1.18 10.85
CA THR A 335 -0.50 2.21 9.88
C THR A 335 -1.65 3.12 9.48
N GLY A 336 -2.89 2.84 9.93
CA GLY A 336 -4.06 3.42 9.30
C GLY A 336 -4.17 2.99 7.83
N HIS A 337 -5.10 3.58 7.11
CA HIS A 337 -5.29 3.33 5.70
C HIS A 337 -4.56 4.37 4.85
N MET A 338 -3.41 3.98 4.30
CA MET A 338 -2.55 4.84 3.47
C MET A 338 -3.05 4.99 2.02
N LEU A 339 -4.34 4.69 1.75
CA LEU A 339 -4.98 4.82 0.44
C LEU A 339 -4.15 4.18 -0.68
N GLY A 340 -3.72 4.99 -1.68
CA GLY A 340 -2.94 4.49 -2.81
C GLY A 340 -1.55 3.94 -2.48
N ALA A 341 -1.00 4.27 -1.33
CA ALA A 341 0.27 3.72 -0.83
C ALA A 341 0.09 2.38 -0.12
N ALA A 342 -1.10 2.08 0.41
CA ALA A 342 -1.34 0.96 1.32
C ALA A 342 -0.86 -0.37 0.73
N GLY A 343 -1.32 -0.73 -0.46
CA GLY A 343 -1.01 -2.00 -1.07
C GLY A 343 0.47 -2.22 -1.40
N ALA A 344 1.24 -1.14 -1.61
CA ALA A 344 2.68 -1.22 -1.82
C ALA A 344 3.43 -1.54 -0.52
N LEU A 345 3.07 -0.89 0.61
CA LEU A 345 3.60 -1.25 1.92
C LEU A 345 3.21 -2.68 2.30
N GLU A 346 1.96 -3.06 2.06
CA GLU A 346 1.43 -4.39 2.37
C GLU A 346 2.09 -5.50 1.55
N ALA A 347 2.48 -5.22 0.30
CA ALA A 347 3.34 -6.11 -0.49
C ALA A 347 4.72 -6.29 0.15
N ILE A 348 5.34 -5.21 0.65
CA ILE A 348 6.61 -5.28 1.40
C ILE A 348 6.43 -6.13 2.66
N VAL A 349 5.34 -5.95 3.40
CA VAL A 349 5.03 -6.76 4.60
C VAL A 349 4.88 -8.24 4.25
N ALA A 350 4.18 -8.57 3.16
CA ALA A 350 4.02 -9.95 2.69
C ALA A 350 5.39 -10.60 2.38
N ILE A 351 6.28 -9.87 1.71
CA ILE A 351 7.65 -10.32 1.41
C ILE A 351 8.46 -10.51 2.69
N LYS A 352 8.40 -9.54 3.61
CA LYS A 352 9.11 -9.62 4.90
C LYS A 352 8.62 -10.77 5.77
N ALA A 353 7.34 -11.13 5.68
CA ALA A 353 6.79 -12.30 6.37
C ALA A 353 7.38 -13.60 5.82
N ILE A 354 7.54 -13.74 4.50
CA ILE A 354 8.23 -14.87 3.87
C ILE A 354 9.69 -14.95 4.36
N CYS A 355 10.42 -13.82 4.31
CA CYS A 355 11.84 -13.79 4.67
C CYS A 355 12.09 -14.07 6.16
N GLY A 356 11.22 -13.57 7.04
CA GLY A 356 11.40 -13.65 8.49
C GLY A 356 10.68 -14.81 9.18
N GLY A 357 9.72 -15.44 8.49
CA GLY A 357 8.85 -16.45 9.13
C GLY A 357 8.03 -15.86 10.28
N ILE A 358 7.55 -14.63 10.14
CA ILE A 358 6.79 -13.91 11.15
C ILE A 358 5.58 -13.22 10.51
N VAL A 359 4.39 -13.47 11.04
CA VAL A 359 3.16 -12.77 10.68
C VAL A 359 2.93 -11.62 11.65
N PRO A 360 2.88 -10.35 11.18
CA PRO A 360 2.57 -9.22 12.05
C PRO A 360 1.13 -9.26 12.53
N PRO A 361 0.83 -8.68 13.72
CA PRO A 361 -0.51 -8.77 14.30
C PRO A 361 -1.51 -7.80 13.66
N THR A 362 -2.78 -8.11 13.82
CA THR A 362 -3.87 -7.14 13.84
C THR A 362 -4.05 -6.70 15.29
N ILE A 363 -3.62 -5.48 15.63
CA ILE A 363 -3.66 -5.00 17.02
C ILE A 363 -5.04 -4.50 17.43
N ASN A 364 -5.27 -4.37 18.76
CA ASN A 364 -6.49 -3.83 19.37
C ASN A 364 -7.76 -4.68 19.13
N TYR A 365 -7.60 -5.94 18.72
CA TYR A 365 -8.69 -6.88 18.54
C TYR A 365 -9.17 -7.40 19.91
N LEU A 366 -10.42 -7.16 20.26
CA LEU A 366 -11.04 -7.53 21.55
C LEU A 366 -12.32 -8.35 21.41
N GLU A 367 -13.16 -8.05 20.41
CA GLU A 367 -14.47 -8.69 20.27
C GLU A 367 -14.58 -9.42 18.92
N LYS A 368 -14.84 -10.72 19.01
CA LYS A 368 -15.05 -11.56 17.83
C LYS A 368 -16.33 -11.15 17.09
N ASP A 369 -16.23 -11.04 15.78
CA ASP A 369 -17.35 -10.89 14.85
C ASP A 369 -17.61 -12.23 14.14
N GLU A 370 -18.85 -12.71 14.16
CA GLU A 370 -19.22 -13.97 13.51
C GLU A 370 -19.11 -13.90 11.98
N ASP A 371 -19.24 -12.70 11.40
CA ASP A 371 -19.07 -12.45 9.97
C ASP A 371 -17.57 -12.33 9.55
N CYS A 372 -16.66 -12.25 10.54
CA CYS A 372 -15.21 -12.14 10.36
C CYS A 372 -14.48 -13.23 11.17
N ASP A 373 -14.78 -14.49 10.89
CA ASP A 373 -14.42 -15.64 11.72
C ASP A 373 -13.06 -16.29 11.38
N LEU A 374 -12.30 -15.74 10.42
CA LEU A 374 -10.93 -16.17 10.15
C LEU A 374 -9.96 -15.68 11.23
N ASP A 375 -8.88 -16.43 11.46
CA ASP A 375 -7.82 -16.01 12.37
C ASP A 375 -7.05 -14.82 11.77
N CYS A 376 -7.28 -13.62 12.31
CA CYS A 376 -6.62 -12.38 11.89
C CYS A 376 -5.31 -12.09 12.65
N THR A 377 -4.69 -13.07 13.28
CA THR A 377 -3.46 -12.92 14.09
C THR A 377 -3.63 -11.81 15.16
N PRO A 378 -4.53 -11.98 16.14
CA PRO A 378 -4.91 -10.90 17.04
C PRO A 378 -3.79 -10.52 18.01
N ASN A 379 -3.49 -9.22 18.07
CA ASN A 379 -2.69 -8.53 19.08
C ASN A 379 -1.21 -8.91 19.22
N LYS A 380 -0.76 -10.06 18.74
CA LYS A 380 0.64 -10.51 18.84
C LYS A 380 1.11 -11.15 17.55
N ALA A 381 2.32 -10.80 17.14
CA ALA A 381 2.96 -11.47 16.01
C ALA A 381 3.14 -12.98 16.26
N VAL A 382 3.01 -13.75 15.19
CA VAL A 382 3.14 -15.22 15.24
C VAL A 382 4.34 -15.65 14.39
N SER A 383 5.24 -16.42 14.98
CA SER A 383 6.36 -17.05 14.26
C SER A 383 5.88 -18.37 13.65
N CYS A 384 5.99 -18.50 12.34
CA CYS A 384 5.61 -19.70 11.60
C CYS A 384 6.35 -19.75 10.25
N GLU A 385 6.39 -20.94 9.64
CA GLU A 385 6.95 -21.05 8.29
C GLU A 385 5.98 -20.46 7.25
N ILE A 386 6.42 -19.45 6.51
CA ILE A 386 5.67 -18.84 5.40
C ILE A 386 6.45 -19.09 4.12
N THR A 387 5.85 -19.81 3.17
CA THR A 387 6.43 -20.08 1.85
C THR A 387 5.74 -19.26 0.75
N THR A 388 4.51 -18.85 0.99
CA THR A 388 3.70 -18.06 0.07
C THR A 388 2.99 -16.95 0.84
N ALA A 389 2.97 -15.75 0.29
CA ALA A 389 2.19 -14.66 0.85
C ALA A 389 1.45 -13.88 -0.25
N ALA A 390 0.29 -13.34 0.08
CA ALA A 390 -0.49 -12.50 -0.81
C ALA A 390 -0.89 -11.20 -0.10
N SER A 391 -1.00 -10.12 -0.86
CA SER A 391 -1.54 -8.84 -0.39
C SER A 391 -2.79 -8.52 -1.20
N THR A 392 -3.90 -8.25 -0.51
CA THR A 392 -5.20 -7.93 -1.12
C THR A 392 -5.52 -6.45 -0.94
N SER A 393 -6.12 -5.85 -1.96
CA SER A 393 -6.60 -4.46 -1.89
C SER A 393 -7.96 -4.35 -2.57
N LEU A 394 -8.89 -3.71 -1.88
CA LEU A 394 -10.22 -3.39 -2.38
C LEU A 394 -10.40 -1.87 -2.38
N GLY A 395 -10.74 -1.29 -3.53
CA GLY A 395 -10.82 0.17 -3.69
C GLY A 395 -12.22 0.65 -4.08
N PHE A 396 -12.52 1.89 -3.72
CA PHE A 396 -13.68 2.60 -4.25
C PHE A 396 -13.70 2.51 -5.78
N GLY A 397 -14.89 2.42 -6.38
CA GLY A 397 -15.06 2.08 -7.79
C GLY A 397 -15.16 0.57 -8.05
N GLY A 398 -15.07 -0.27 -7.01
CA GLY A 398 -15.12 -1.73 -7.10
C GLY A 398 -13.81 -2.35 -7.58
N HIS A 399 -12.68 -1.65 -7.44
CA HIS A 399 -11.37 -2.18 -7.81
C HIS A 399 -10.89 -3.22 -6.81
N ASN A 400 -10.62 -4.42 -7.28
CA ASN A 400 -10.03 -5.51 -6.50
C ASN A 400 -8.68 -5.90 -7.10
N ALA A 401 -7.64 -5.95 -6.30
CA ALA A 401 -6.31 -6.37 -6.69
C ALA A 401 -5.70 -7.32 -5.64
N CYS A 402 -4.99 -8.33 -6.10
CA CYS A 402 -4.23 -9.24 -5.26
C CYS A 402 -2.90 -9.55 -5.93
N VAL A 403 -1.79 -9.38 -5.23
CA VAL A 403 -0.46 -9.79 -5.68
C VAL A 403 0.06 -10.89 -4.77
N ALA A 404 0.66 -11.92 -5.33
CA ALA A 404 1.18 -13.08 -4.62
C ALA A 404 2.69 -13.21 -4.80
N PHE A 405 3.35 -13.60 -3.72
CA PHE A 405 4.79 -13.82 -3.61
C PHE A 405 5.06 -15.22 -3.08
N LYS A 406 6.17 -15.80 -3.50
CA LYS A 406 6.65 -17.06 -2.94
C LYS A 406 8.12 -16.98 -2.60
N LYS A 407 8.53 -17.82 -1.65
CA LYS A 407 9.92 -18.03 -1.29
C LYS A 407 10.69 -18.54 -2.51
N ILE A 408 11.92 -18.09 -2.68
CA ILE A 408 12.84 -18.62 -3.68
C ILE A 408 13.57 -19.82 -3.06
N ASP A 409 13.64 -20.87 -3.83
CA ASP A 409 14.36 -22.10 -3.50
C ASP A 409 15.89 -21.90 -3.69
#